data_8911745e167d64a5d844a53a81b48a97
#
_entry.id   8911745e167d64a5d844a53a81b48a97
#
_cell.length_a   1.000
_cell.length_b   1.000
_cell.length_c   1.000
_cell.angle_alpha   90.00
_cell.angle_beta   90.00
_cell.angle_gamma   90.00
#
_symmetry.space_group_name_H-M   'P 1'
#
loop_
_entity.id
_entity.type
_entity.pdbx_description
1 polymer ?
#
loop_
_entity_poly.entity_id
_entity_poly.type
_entity_poly.pdbx_seq_one_letter_code
_entity_poly.pdbx_strand_id
1 'polypeptide(L)'
;TVINTLNVLHDREIRLPEDWEGGLQDETGNEVPVQQESDGTKVAQLSLEPQAIRTLRRGEGKSMAQPIQSLVLENDLVRYEFNEHGQLTRVQDKEMQVEMLASGALGNVFTLYEDRPYNWDAWEVDITYEEMVIETAKGQGWTSLGRGPVRQGLRFELSVGSSRILQKTTLANNSKALEFESEVDWRECHRML
;
A
#
# COMPACT_ATOMS: atom_id res chain seq x y z
N THR A 1 9.37 -6.67 21.99
CA THR A 1 8.44 -7.80 22.04
C THR A 1 7.31 -7.55 21.06
N VAL A 2 6.95 -8.58 20.29
CA VAL A 2 5.82 -8.58 19.36
C VAL A 2 4.85 -9.67 19.78
N ILE A 3 3.56 -9.42 19.66
CA ILE A 3 2.50 -10.32 20.12
C ILE A 3 1.52 -10.52 18.96
N ASN A 4 1.27 -11.78 18.59
CA ASN A 4 0.15 -12.13 17.74
C ASN A 4 -1.07 -12.41 18.63
N THR A 5 -2.04 -11.51 18.64
CA THR A 5 -3.27 -11.65 19.42
C THR A 5 -4.36 -12.44 18.70
N LEU A 6 -4.12 -12.82 17.44
CA LEU A 6 -5.06 -13.58 16.63
C LEU A 6 -4.90 -15.09 16.86
N ASN A 7 -5.91 -15.84 16.50
CA ASN A 7 -5.92 -17.31 16.53
C ASN A 7 -5.47 -17.94 15.20
N VAL A 8 -4.83 -17.15 14.35
CA VAL A 8 -4.28 -17.57 13.05
C VAL A 8 -2.81 -17.18 12.95
N LEU A 9 -2.07 -17.87 12.09
CA LEU A 9 -0.69 -17.52 11.76
C LEU A 9 -0.65 -16.09 11.23
N HIS A 10 0.26 -15.27 11.77
CA HIS A 10 0.58 -13.95 11.25
C HIS A 10 1.92 -14.05 10.51
N ASP A 11 1.88 -14.05 9.20
CA ASP A 11 3.07 -14.05 8.34
C ASP A 11 3.09 -12.79 7.48
N ARG A 12 3.33 -11.67 8.13
CA ARG A 12 3.30 -10.34 7.52
C ARG A 12 4.43 -9.47 8.02
N GLU A 13 4.58 -8.36 7.36
CA GLU A 13 5.50 -7.31 7.79
C GLU A 13 4.99 -6.57 9.03
N ILE A 14 5.94 -6.09 9.80
CA ILE A 14 5.72 -5.13 10.88
C ILE A 14 6.51 -3.86 10.60
N ARG A 15 5.93 -2.69 10.95
CA ARG A 15 6.64 -1.42 10.92
C ARG A 15 7.47 -1.27 12.20
N LEU A 16 8.73 -0.92 12.05
CA LEU A 16 9.64 -0.64 13.17
C LEU A 16 9.54 0.84 13.56
N PRO A 17 9.86 1.19 14.82
CA PRO A 17 9.98 2.59 15.24
C PRO A 17 10.97 3.36 14.35
N GLU A 18 10.74 4.66 14.17
CA GLU A 18 11.59 5.52 13.33
C GLU A 18 13.03 5.60 13.84
N ASP A 19 13.21 5.58 15.17
CA ASP A 19 14.51 5.60 15.86
C ASP A 19 15.19 4.22 15.91
N TRP A 20 14.59 3.19 15.30
CA TRP A 20 15.21 1.86 15.27
C TRP A 20 16.47 1.87 14.41
N GLU A 21 17.58 1.44 14.98
CA GLU A 21 18.87 1.28 14.28
C GLU A 21 19.30 -0.18 14.21
N GLY A 22 19.91 -0.57 13.08
CA GLY A 22 20.40 -1.91 12.84
C GLY A 22 19.31 -2.87 12.34
N GLY A 23 19.61 -4.16 12.41
CA GLY A 23 18.74 -5.27 12.05
C GLY A 23 17.94 -5.79 13.23
N LEU A 24 17.35 -6.94 13.04
CA LEU A 24 16.60 -7.68 14.05
C LEU A 24 17.11 -9.12 14.11
N GLN A 25 17.11 -9.69 15.32
CA GLN A 25 17.29 -11.10 15.56
C GLN A 25 16.15 -11.65 16.42
N ASP A 26 15.79 -12.89 16.18
CA ASP A 26 14.88 -13.61 17.04
C ASP A 26 15.58 -14.05 18.36
N GLU A 27 14.83 -14.70 19.22
CA GLU A 27 15.34 -15.18 20.53
C GLU A 27 16.38 -16.29 20.41
N THR A 28 16.48 -16.94 19.25
CA THR A 28 17.47 -17.98 18.94
C THR A 28 18.71 -17.43 18.26
N GLY A 29 18.73 -16.13 17.93
CA GLY A 29 19.83 -15.45 17.25
C GLY A 29 19.77 -15.49 15.72
N ASN A 30 18.68 -15.98 15.13
CA ASN A 30 18.50 -15.92 13.68
C ASN A 30 18.17 -14.49 13.24
N GLU A 31 18.77 -14.09 12.13
CA GLU A 31 18.49 -12.79 11.52
C GLU A 31 17.06 -12.74 10.97
N VAL A 32 16.34 -11.66 11.31
CA VAL A 32 15.04 -11.32 10.77
C VAL A 32 15.24 -10.28 9.67
N PRO A 33 14.73 -10.49 8.45
CA PRO A 33 14.89 -9.52 7.37
C PRO A 33 14.33 -8.15 7.76
N VAL A 34 15.18 -7.12 7.69
CA VAL A 34 14.81 -5.71 7.90
C VAL A 34 15.13 -4.92 6.64
N GLN A 35 14.19 -4.11 6.22
CA GLN A 35 14.31 -3.23 5.06
C GLN A 35 14.07 -1.78 5.47
N GLN A 36 14.91 -0.88 4.99
CA GLN A 36 14.66 0.56 5.06
C GLN A 36 14.29 1.08 3.67
N GLU A 37 13.16 1.73 3.57
CA GLU A 37 12.60 2.37 2.38
C GLU A 37 13.21 3.76 2.15
N SER A 38 12.99 4.32 0.95
CA SER A 38 13.55 5.64 0.57
C SER A 38 13.00 6.80 1.39
N ASP A 39 11.80 6.66 1.95
CA ASP A 39 11.18 7.65 2.83
C ASP A 39 11.58 7.52 4.31
N GLY A 40 12.49 6.57 4.61
CA GLY A 40 12.95 6.30 5.97
C GLY A 40 12.14 5.24 6.71
N THR A 41 10.98 4.81 6.20
CA THR A 41 10.17 3.74 6.80
C THR A 41 11.01 2.47 6.93
N LYS A 42 10.92 1.80 8.07
CA LYS A 42 11.60 0.54 8.33
C LYS A 42 10.58 -0.54 8.59
N VAL A 43 10.73 -1.65 7.88
CA VAL A 43 9.84 -2.81 7.97
C VAL A 43 10.64 -4.09 8.16
N ALA A 44 10.04 -5.05 8.85
CA ALA A 44 10.62 -6.37 9.06
C ALA A 44 9.59 -7.45 8.75
N GLN A 45 10.05 -8.57 8.17
CA GLN A 45 9.20 -9.73 7.91
C GLN A 45 9.19 -10.64 9.13
N LEU A 46 8.01 -10.91 9.68
CA LEU A 46 7.83 -11.80 10.82
C LEU A 46 6.74 -12.84 10.57
N SER A 47 7.06 -14.09 10.95
CA SER A 47 6.08 -15.15 11.06
C SER A 47 5.83 -15.45 12.54
N LEU A 48 4.59 -15.29 12.99
CA LEU A 48 4.17 -15.48 14.37
C LEU A 48 3.02 -16.50 14.43
N GLU A 49 3.24 -17.57 15.17
CA GLU A 49 2.20 -18.55 15.45
C GLU A 49 0.96 -17.92 16.13
N PRO A 50 -0.22 -18.57 16.07
CA PRO A 50 -1.39 -18.10 16.78
C PRO A 50 -1.11 -17.84 18.26
N GLN A 51 -1.53 -16.68 18.77
CA GLN A 51 -1.38 -16.26 20.17
C GLN A 51 0.06 -16.30 20.69
N ALA A 52 1.04 -16.21 19.78
CA ALA A 52 2.47 -16.26 20.15
C ALA A 52 2.98 -14.89 20.61
N ILE A 53 3.94 -14.97 21.51
CA ILE A 53 4.75 -13.81 21.94
C ILE A 53 6.19 -14.08 21.51
N ARG A 54 6.82 -13.14 20.82
CA ARG A 54 8.21 -13.21 20.38
C ARG A 54 8.99 -12.02 20.92
N THR A 55 10.16 -12.29 21.46
CA THR A 55 11.10 -11.25 21.86
C THR A 55 12.15 -11.10 20.77
N LEU A 56 12.21 -9.91 20.18
CA LEU A 56 13.22 -9.56 19.18
C LEU A 56 14.33 -8.78 19.84
N ARG A 57 15.54 -8.98 19.35
CA ARG A 57 16.75 -8.26 19.78
C ARG A 57 17.29 -7.44 18.62
N ARG A 58 18.11 -6.45 18.91
CA ARG A 58 18.86 -5.74 17.86
C ARG A 58 19.87 -6.69 17.24
N GLY A 59 19.88 -6.75 15.91
CA GLY A 59 20.84 -7.42 15.07
C GLY A 59 21.67 -6.43 14.27
N GLU A 60 22.58 -6.91 13.45
CA GLU A 60 23.47 -6.07 12.66
C GLU A 60 22.92 -5.81 11.24
N GLY A 61 22.20 -6.78 10.66
CA GLY A 61 21.75 -6.75 9.27
C GLY A 61 20.56 -5.82 9.01
N LYS A 62 20.75 -4.80 8.17
CA LYS A 62 19.71 -3.95 7.63
C LYS A 62 19.94 -3.78 6.12
N SER A 63 18.92 -4.00 5.32
CA SER A 63 18.98 -3.78 3.88
C SER A 63 18.31 -2.47 3.49
N MET A 64 19.01 -1.68 2.68
CA MET A 64 18.42 -0.52 2.00
C MET A 64 17.64 -1.00 0.78
N ALA A 65 16.40 -0.53 0.64
CA ALA A 65 15.59 -0.82 -0.54
C ALA A 65 16.24 -0.21 -1.79
N GLN A 66 16.28 -0.98 -2.87
CA GLN A 66 16.81 -0.52 -4.16
C GLN A 66 15.72 0.23 -4.94
N PRO A 67 16.05 1.34 -5.61
CA PRO A 67 15.08 2.11 -6.37
C PRO A 67 14.37 1.27 -7.46
N ILE A 68 13.07 1.45 -7.59
CA ILE A 68 12.26 0.91 -8.68
C ILE A 68 12.23 1.95 -9.80
N GLN A 69 12.52 1.51 -11.03
CA GLN A 69 12.61 2.38 -12.21
C GLN A 69 11.36 2.39 -13.09
N SER A 70 10.35 1.58 -12.73
CA SER A 70 9.13 1.42 -13.50
C SER A 70 7.90 1.42 -12.60
N LEU A 71 6.74 1.69 -13.16
CA LEU A 71 5.45 1.63 -12.47
C LEU A 71 4.94 0.17 -12.38
N VAL A 72 5.79 -0.72 -11.85
CA VAL A 72 5.48 -2.15 -11.73
C VAL A 72 5.90 -2.64 -10.35
N LEU A 73 4.97 -3.28 -9.64
CA LEU A 73 5.23 -4.06 -8.44
C LEU A 73 4.97 -5.54 -8.76
N GLU A 74 5.96 -6.38 -8.47
CA GLU A 74 5.92 -7.79 -8.89
C GLU A 74 6.71 -8.68 -7.96
N ASN A 75 6.10 -9.78 -7.55
CA ASN A 75 6.75 -10.90 -6.86
C ASN A 75 6.51 -12.21 -7.62
N ASP A 76 6.80 -13.35 -7.02
CA ASP A 76 6.61 -14.66 -7.66
C ASP A 76 5.14 -15.03 -7.86
N LEU A 77 4.21 -14.40 -7.12
CA LEU A 77 2.80 -14.73 -7.09
C LEU A 77 1.94 -13.83 -7.99
N VAL A 78 2.30 -12.55 -8.12
CA VAL A 78 1.44 -11.53 -8.74
C VAL A 78 2.27 -10.42 -9.38
N ARG A 79 1.71 -9.78 -10.41
CA ARG A 79 2.25 -8.59 -11.07
C ARG A 79 1.18 -7.51 -11.17
N TYR A 80 1.52 -6.30 -10.71
CA TYR A 80 0.72 -5.08 -10.79
C TYR A 80 1.42 -4.06 -11.67
N GLU A 81 0.72 -3.51 -12.66
CA GLU A 81 1.21 -2.41 -13.48
C GLU A 81 0.33 -1.18 -13.24
N PHE A 82 0.97 -0.03 -13.15
CA PHE A 82 0.30 1.24 -12.91
C PHE A 82 0.56 2.22 -14.04
N ASN A 83 -0.32 3.20 -14.19
CA ASN A 83 -0.05 4.40 -14.97
C ASN A 83 0.47 5.54 -14.07
N GLU A 84 0.77 6.68 -14.67
CA GLU A 84 1.27 7.88 -13.98
C GLU A 84 0.24 8.51 -13.00
N HIS A 85 -1.01 8.10 -13.08
CA HIS A 85 -2.08 8.52 -12.17
C HIS A 85 -2.29 7.56 -10.99
N GLY A 86 -1.38 6.59 -10.80
CA GLY A 86 -1.48 5.59 -9.74
C GLY A 86 -2.61 4.57 -9.95
N GLN A 87 -3.23 4.56 -11.12
CA GLN A 87 -4.28 3.61 -11.47
C GLN A 87 -3.68 2.30 -11.94
N LEU A 88 -4.25 1.19 -11.51
CA LEU A 88 -3.90 -0.13 -11.99
C LEU A 88 -4.36 -0.31 -13.44
N THR A 89 -3.43 -0.64 -14.32
CA THR A 89 -3.66 -0.94 -15.73
C THR A 89 -3.61 -2.43 -16.01
N ARG A 90 -2.98 -3.19 -15.11
CA ARG A 90 -2.87 -4.65 -15.18
C ARG A 90 -2.73 -5.26 -13.80
N VAL A 91 -3.41 -6.39 -13.59
CA VAL A 91 -3.30 -7.23 -12.39
C VAL A 91 -3.25 -8.69 -12.82
N GLN A 92 -2.07 -9.27 -12.82
CA GLN A 92 -1.86 -10.65 -13.26
C GLN A 92 -1.59 -11.56 -12.07
N ASP A 93 -2.46 -12.54 -11.84
CA ASP A 93 -2.18 -13.66 -10.96
C ASP A 93 -1.30 -14.67 -11.71
N LYS A 94 -0.05 -14.86 -11.22
CA LYS A 94 0.93 -15.73 -11.90
C LYS A 94 0.71 -17.21 -11.65
N GLU A 95 0.13 -17.56 -10.50
CA GLU A 95 -0.16 -18.95 -10.19
C GLU A 95 -1.35 -19.47 -11.01
N MET A 96 -2.39 -18.67 -11.12
CA MET A 96 -3.57 -18.98 -11.91
C MET A 96 -3.41 -18.64 -13.39
N GLN A 97 -2.40 -17.84 -13.74
CA GLN A 97 -2.16 -17.28 -15.08
C GLN A 97 -3.35 -16.49 -15.63
N VAL A 98 -4.01 -15.75 -14.77
CA VAL A 98 -5.22 -14.98 -15.09
C VAL A 98 -4.96 -13.49 -14.97
N GLU A 99 -5.46 -12.73 -15.95
CA GLU A 99 -5.59 -11.26 -15.84
C GLU A 99 -6.87 -10.94 -15.07
N MET A 100 -6.71 -10.19 -13.97
CA MET A 100 -7.80 -9.90 -13.04
C MET A 100 -8.61 -8.65 -13.44
N LEU A 101 -8.03 -7.76 -14.26
CA LEU A 101 -8.75 -6.61 -14.79
C LEU A 101 -9.38 -6.94 -16.15
N ALA A 102 -10.62 -6.52 -16.35
CA ALA A 102 -11.24 -6.56 -17.66
C ALA A 102 -10.45 -5.70 -18.66
N SER A 103 -10.47 -6.09 -19.93
CA SER A 103 -9.76 -5.34 -20.98
C SER A 103 -10.16 -3.88 -21.01
N GLY A 104 -9.18 -2.99 -20.84
CA GLY A 104 -9.39 -1.53 -20.82
C GLY A 104 -9.93 -0.98 -19.50
N ALA A 105 -10.21 -1.82 -18.50
CA ALA A 105 -10.60 -1.36 -17.18
C ALA A 105 -9.38 -0.84 -16.40
N LEU A 106 -9.65 0.07 -15.47
CA LEU A 106 -8.67 0.62 -14.55
C LEU A 106 -9.09 0.30 -13.11
N GLY A 107 -8.13 -0.05 -12.27
CA GLY A 107 -8.34 -0.19 -10.83
C GLY A 107 -7.74 0.99 -10.06
N ASN A 108 -8.08 1.12 -8.79
CA ASN A 108 -7.57 2.20 -7.91
C ASN A 108 -7.82 3.59 -8.50
N VAL A 109 -9.05 3.84 -8.94
CA VAL A 109 -9.45 5.11 -9.55
C VAL A 109 -10.14 5.97 -8.50
N PHE A 110 -9.58 7.13 -8.22
CA PHE A 110 -10.21 8.14 -7.38
C PHE A 110 -11.08 9.06 -8.24
N THR A 111 -12.38 9.02 -8.01
CA THR A 111 -13.36 9.81 -8.76
C THR A 111 -14.06 10.78 -7.82
N LEU A 112 -14.06 12.07 -8.19
CA LEU A 112 -14.76 13.11 -7.47
C LEU A 112 -16.17 13.24 -8.02
N TYR A 113 -17.15 13.10 -7.14
CA TYR A 113 -18.58 13.24 -7.45
C TYR A 113 -19.15 14.48 -6.78
N GLU A 114 -20.20 15.02 -7.36
CA GLU A 114 -21.06 15.96 -6.66
C GLU A 114 -21.88 15.22 -5.60
N ASP A 115 -21.87 15.74 -4.36
CA ASP A 115 -22.60 15.19 -3.23
C ASP A 115 -23.59 16.25 -2.70
N ARG A 116 -24.84 16.11 -3.11
CA ARG A 116 -25.95 16.98 -2.70
C ARG A 116 -27.21 16.16 -2.45
N PRO A 117 -27.22 15.38 -1.37
CA PRO A 117 -28.40 14.59 -1.04
C PRO A 117 -29.58 15.50 -0.74
N TYR A 118 -30.78 15.02 -1.06
CA TYR A 118 -32.03 15.77 -0.83
C TYR A 118 -32.27 16.07 0.65
N ASN A 119 -31.92 15.13 1.54
CA ASN A 119 -31.99 15.27 2.99
C ASN A 119 -30.73 14.66 3.64
N TRP A 120 -30.47 15.03 4.89
CA TRP A 120 -29.48 14.38 5.75
C TRP A 120 -28.04 14.41 5.17
N ASP A 121 -27.61 15.59 4.79
CA ASP A 121 -26.22 15.85 4.36
C ASP A 121 -25.22 15.12 5.29
N ALA A 122 -24.24 14.47 4.70
CA ALA A 122 -23.27 13.57 5.31
C ALA A 122 -23.81 12.23 5.85
N TRP A 123 -25.10 11.94 5.73
CA TRP A 123 -25.71 10.65 6.15
C TRP A 123 -26.29 9.86 4.97
N GLU A 124 -26.77 10.55 3.96
CA GLU A 124 -27.32 9.95 2.76
C GLU A 124 -26.38 10.23 1.57
N VAL A 125 -26.28 9.23 0.69
CA VAL A 125 -25.72 9.35 -0.64
C VAL A 125 -26.86 9.18 -1.61
N ASP A 126 -27.05 10.14 -2.52
CA ASP A 126 -28.09 10.05 -3.54
C ASP A 126 -27.84 8.83 -4.44
N ILE A 127 -28.87 8.09 -4.79
CA ILE A 127 -28.77 6.90 -5.64
C ILE A 127 -28.19 7.21 -7.02
N THR A 128 -28.27 8.46 -7.45
CA THR A 128 -27.78 8.93 -8.75
C THR A 128 -26.39 9.54 -8.69
N TYR A 129 -25.67 9.45 -7.56
CA TYR A 129 -24.35 10.08 -7.41
C TYR A 129 -23.34 9.67 -8.49
N GLU A 130 -23.43 8.40 -8.98
CA GLU A 130 -22.54 7.90 -10.02
C GLU A 130 -22.70 8.63 -11.37
N GLU A 131 -23.86 9.28 -11.60
CA GLU A 131 -24.11 10.10 -12.79
C GLU A 131 -23.52 11.51 -12.63
N MET A 132 -23.13 11.90 -11.41
CA MET A 132 -22.67 13.24 -11.06
C MET A 132 -21.15 13.33 -10.96
N VAL A 133 -20.44 12.66 -11.87
CA VAL A 133 -18.98 12.70 -11.95
C VAL A 133 -18.50 14.11 -12.28
N ILE A 134 -17.56 14.63 -11.48
CA ILE A 134 -16.90 15.92 -11.73
C ILE A 134 -15.59 15.70 -12.45
N GLU A 135 -14.70 14.91 -11.85
CA GLU A 135 -13.42 14.56 -12.45
C GLU A 135 -12.79 13.33 -11.78
N THR A 136 -11.75 12.82 -12.41
CA THR A 136 -10.90 11.77 -11.85
C THR A 136 -9.56 12.37 -11.42
N ALA A 137 -9.02 11.88 -10.30
CA ALA A 137 -7.73 12.34 -9.79
C ALA A 137 -6.61 12.16 -10.83
N LYS A 138 -5.72 13.13 -10.86
CA LYS A 138 -4.58 13.20 -11.80
C LYS A 138 -3.27 13.09 -11.06
N GLY A 139 -2.35 12.29 -11.59
CA GLY A 139 -0.98 12.20 -11.10
C GLY A 139 -0.24 13.51 -11.23
N GLN A 140 0.45 13.88 -10.16
CA GLN A 140 1.37 15.02 -10.11
C GLN A 140 2.82 14.54 -10.09
N GLY A 141 3.03 13.27 -9.84
CA GLY A 141 4.32 12.60 -9.81
C GLY A 141 4.27 11.30 -9.02
N TRP A 142 5.35 10.56 -9.12
CA TRP A 142 5.54 9.36 -8.32
C TRP A 142 6.98 9.20 -7.89
N THR A 143 7.20 8.47 -6.80
CA THR A 143 8.52 8.13 -6.28
C THR A 143 8.58 6.67 -5.89
N SER A 144 9.76 6.07 -5.99
CA SER A 144 10.00 4.71 -5.53
C SER A 144 10.22 4.70 -4.03
N LEU A 145 9.48 3.88 -3.29
CA LEU A 145 9.82 3.52 -1.91
C LEU A 145 10.95 2.49 -1.88
N GLY A 146 11.12 1.78 -2.98
CA GLY A 146 12.18 0.81 -3.22
C GLY A 146 11.69 -0.63 -3.18
N ARG A 147 12.61 -1.54 -3.58
CA ARG A 147 12.45 -3.00 -3.51
C ARG A 147 13.52 -3.57 -2.59
N GLY A 148 13.13 -4.44 -1.68
CA GLY A 148 14.05 -5.09 -0.74
C GLY A 148 13.60 -6.48 -0.34
N PRO A 149 14.20 -7.06 0.72
CA PRO A 149 13.91 -8.43 1.14
C PRO A 149 12.52 -8.61 1.74
N VAL A 150 11.84 -7.53 2.16
CA VAL A 150 10.52 -7.59 2.80
C VAL A 150 9.41 -7.28 1.81
N ARG A 151 9.49 -6.13 1.16
CA ARG A 151 8.47 -5.64 0.23
C ARG A 151 9.04 -4.69 -0.81
N GLN A 152 8.20 -4.30 -1.73
CA GLN A 152 8.44 -3.26 -2.71
C GLN A 152 7.31 -2.24 -2.69
N GLY A 153 7.60 -0.98 -3.07
CA GLY A 153 6.58 0.05 -3.01
C GLY A 153 6.82 1.25 -3.90
N LEU A 154 5.71 1.89 -4.23
CA LEU A 154 5.62 3.15 -4.96
C LEU A 154 4.80 4.15 -4.13
N ARG A 155 5.06 5.43 -4.34
CA ARG A 155 4.31 6.53 -3.77
C ARG A 155 3.85 7.45 -4.89
N PHE A 156 2.55 7.72 -4.95
CA PHE A 156 1.92 8.61 -5.91
C PHE A 156 1.46 9.89 -5.23
N GLU A 157 1.66 11.00 -5.92
CA GLU A 157 1.09 12.30 -5.56
C GLU A 157 -0.01 12.62 -6.56
N LEU A 158 -1.24 12.81 -6.08
CA LEU A 158 -2.40 13.02 -6.92
C LEU A 158 -3.11 14.31 -6.51
N SER A 159 -3.81 14.91 -7.47
CA SER A 159 -4.71 16.04 -7.23
C SER A 159 -6.10 15.76 -7.78
N VAL A 160 -7.12 16.24 -7.09
CA VAL A 160 -8.52 16.18 -7.52
C VAL A 160 -9.25 17.39 -6.93
N GLY A 161 -9.90 18.19 -7.78
CA GLY A 161 -10.43 19.48 -7.35
C GLY A 161 -9.34 20.38 -6.75
N SER A 162 -9.58 20.87 -5.55
CA SER A 162 -8.64 21.65 -4.74
C SER A 162 -7.85 20.75 -3.75
N SER A 163 -8.15 19.46 -3.73
CA SER A 163 -7.64 18.49 -2.77
C SER A 163 -6.41 17.76 -3.30
N ARG A 164 -5.61 17.22 -2.38
CA ARG A 164 -4.43 16.43 -2.69
C ARG A 164 -4.51 15.06 -2.02
N ILE A 165 -3.99 14.05 -2.70
CA ILE A 165 -3.90 12.68 -2.19
C ILE A 165 -2.45 12.23 -2.30
N LEU A 166 -1.89 11.77 -1.20
CA LEU A 166 -0.63 11.06 -1.17
C LEU A 166 -0.93 9.59 -0.92
N GLN A 167 -0.64 8.73 -1.90
CA GLN A 167 -0.91 7.31 -1.78
C GLN A 167 0.38 6.51 -1.86
N LYS A 168 0.65 5.72 -0.83
CA LYS A 168 1.66 4.67 -0.84
C LYS A 168 0.99 3.36 -1.23
N THR A 169 1.64 2.64 -2.11
CA THR A 169 1.20 1.32 -2.58
C THR A 169 2.34 0.34 -2.38
N THR A 170 2.11 -0.71 -1.61
CA THR A 170 3.14 -1.69 -1.26
C THR A 170 2.70 -3.12 -1.54
N LEU A 171 3.67 -3.95 -1.90
CA LEU A 171 3.51 -5.37 -2.17
C LEU A 171 4.57 -6.16 -1.40
N ALA A 172 4.13 -6.95 -0.43
CA ALA A 172 5.02 -7.86 0.29
C ALA A 172 5.50 -9.01 -0.62
N ASN A 173 6.73 -9.49 -0.38
CA ASN A 173 7.32 -10.49 -1.26
C ASN A 173 6.61 -11.86 -1.20
N ASN A 174 5.92 -12.15 -0.09
CA ASN A 174 5.20 -13.40 0.15
C ASN A 174 3.67 -13.28 0.04
N SER A 175 3.15 -12.19 -0.50
CA SER A 175 1.70 -11.91 -0.56
C SER A 175 1.24 -11.56 -1.97
N LYS A 176 -0.01 -11.91 -2.29
CA LYS A 176 -0.71 -11.37 -3.46
C LYS A 176 -1.42 -10.06 -3.16
N ALA A 177 -1.59 -9.70 -1.88
CA ALA A 177 -2.31 -8.49 -1.50
C ALA A 177 -1.47 -7.25 -1.78
N LEU A 178 -2.07 -6.31 -2.50
CA LEU A 178 -1.55 -4.96 -2.68
C LEU A 178 -2.13 -4.09 -1.57
N GLU A 179 -1.28 -3.42 -0.81
CA GLU A 179 -1.70 -2.56 0.28
C GLU A 179 -1.63 -1.10 -0.14
N PHE A 180 -2.68 -0.33 0.20
CA PHE A 180 -2.77 1.09 -0.05
C PHE A 180 -2.86 1.85 1.27
N GLU A 181 -2.00 2.85 1.45
CA GLU A 181 -2.04 3.82 2.53
C GLU A 181 -2.23 5.19 1.90
N SER A 182 -3.38 5.83 2.13
CA SER A 182 -3.73 7.11 1.51
C SER A 182 -3.88 8.19 2.57
N GLU A 183 -3.19 9.31 2.36
CA GLU A 183 -3.34 10.55 3.12
C GLU A 183 -4.02 11.58 2.22
N VAL A 184 -5.15 12.13 2.66
CA VAL A 184 -5.98 13.05 1.87
C VAL A 184 -6.05 14.40 2.56
N ASP A 185 -5.53 15.44 1.90
CA ASP A 185 -5.78 16.84 2.26
C ASP A 185 -7.06 17.30 1.56
N TRP A 186 -8.21 17.06 2.24
CA TRP A 186 -9.53 17.31 1.67
C TRP A 186 -9.94 18.77 1.80
N ARG A 187 -10.28 19.40 0.67
CA ARG A 187 -10.64 20.82 0.59
C ARG A 187 -11.92 21.09 -0.17
N GLU A 188 -12.74 20.07 -0.36
CA GLU A 188 -13.98 20.16 -1.12
C GLU A 188 -15.20 20.34 -0.19
N CYS A 189 -16.22 21.01 -0.72
CA CYS A 189 -17.54 21.11 -0.11
C CYS A 189 -18.57 20.51 -1.06
N HIS A 190 -19.57 19.79 -0.52
CA HIS A 190 -20.61 19.11 -1.31
C HIS A 190 -20.01 18.20 -2.41
N ARG A 191 -18.99 17.44 -2.02
CA ARG A 191 -18.27 16.51 -2.87
C ARG A 191 -17.98 15.20 -2.14
N MET A 192 -17.90 14.12 -2.91
CA MET A 192 -17.54 12.78 -2.44
C MET A 192 -16.40 12.23 -3.29
N LEU A 193 -15.48 11.50 -2.67
CA LEU A 193 -14.37 10.80 -3.32
C LEU A 193 -14.60 9.30 -3.26
#